data_c20c4c8f093b930917495a000f239d4c
#
_entry.id   c20c4c8f093b930917495a000f239d4c
#
_cell.length_a   1.000
_cell.length_b   1.000
_cell.length_c   1.000
_cell.angle_alpha   90.00
_cell.angle_beta   90.00
_cell.angle_gamma   90.00
#
_symmetry.space_group_name_H-M   'P 1'
#
loop_
_entity.id
_entity.type
_entity.pdbx_description
1 polymer ?
#
loop_
_entity_poly.entity_id
_entity_poly.type
_entity_poly.pdbx_seq_one_letter_code
_entity_poly.pdbx_strand_id
1 'polypeptide(L)'
;EANREAFTFSVKVAESPHVTINPFYIFGDVGLGKTHLMTAIGHYILENNPDTNVVYTTAQQFVEDFFKAKNKNQKNTALADEFDNYYRSADLLLVDDIQYLADRQGSQDEFFKLFEYLFENNKQIIVTSDRPASELNIMSRLKSRFSWGMQTDIKKPNQLLREAILRGKLKFLISDTDEVPANVITYIAEIFDQNVRDLEGALRRFISYCVSFNI
;
A
#
# COMPACT_ATOMS: atom_id res chain seq x y z
N GLU A 1 -4.75 2.85 19.68
CA GLU A 1 -4.99 1.40 19.87
C GLU A 1 -5.61 0.71 18.63
N ALA A 2 -6.43 1.40 17.82
CA ALA A 2 -7.22 0.79 16.74
C ALA A 2 -6.37 0.02 15.69
N ASN A 3 -5.16 0.47 15.38
CA ASN A 3 -4.29 -0.14 14.37
C ASN A 3 -2.93 -0.55 14.95
N ARG A 4 -2.88 -0.85 16.25
CA ARG A 4 -1.64 -1.23 16.94
C ARG A 4 -1.01 -2.51 16.38
N GLU A 5 -1.84 -3.47 16.05
CA GLU A 5 -1.39 -4.75 15.46
C GLU A 5 -0.74 -4.52 14.10
N ALA A 6 -1.43 -3.79 13.20
CA ALA A 6 -0.91 -3.44 11.89
C ALA A 6 0.42 -2.68 11.99
N PHE A 7 0.52 -1.70 12.89
CA PHE A 7 1.75 -0.97 13.14
C PHE A 7 2.87 -1.90 13.65
N THR A 8 2.58 -2.77 14.61
CA THR A 8 3.58 -3.69 15.18
C THR A 8 4.15 -4.64 14.14
N PHE A 9 3.29 -5.23 13.28
CA PHE A 9 3.75 -6.09 12.19
C PHE A 9 4.52 -5.32 11.12
N SER A 10 4.09 -4.10 10.81
CA SER A 10 4.79 -3.23 9.86
C SER A 10 6.22 -2.92 10.31
N VAL A 11 6.40 -2.60 11.59
CA VAL A 11 7.75 -2.38 12.18
C VAL A 11 8.60 -3.65 12.07
N LYS A 12 8.04 -4.82 12.43
CA LYS A 12 8.77 -6.10 12.31
C LYS A 12 9.20 -6.41 10.89
N VAL A 13 8.33 -6.17 9.90
CA VAL A 13 8.66 -6.36 8.48
C VAL A 13 9.75 -5.38 8.04
N ALA A 14 9.66 -4.12 8.48
CA ALA A 14 10.61 -3.08 8.14
C ALA A 14 12.01 -3.34 8.73
N GLU A 15 12.08 -3.80 9.98
CA GLU A 15 13.35 -4.09 10.69
C GLU A 15 13.99 -5.41 10.25
N SER A 16 13.18 -6.40 9.85
CA SER A 16 13.66 -7.74 9.50
C SER A 16 12.87 -8.32 8.33
N PRO A 17 13.06 -7.78 7.10
CA PRO A 17 12.35 -8.25 5.92
C PRO A 17 12.59 -9.75 5.67
N HIS A 18 11.59 -10.44 5.16
CA HIS A 18 11.53 -11.87 4.81
C HIS A 18 11.81 -12.89 5.93
N VAL A 19 12.22 -12.47 7.11
CA VAL A 19 12.63 -13.40 8.19
C VAL A 19 11.43 -14.04 8.90
N THR A 20 10.42 -13.24 9.26
CA THR A 20 9.31 -13.72 10.11
C THR A 20 7.92 -13.55 9.51
N ILE A 21 7.76 -12.58 8.62
CA ILE A 21 6.46 -12.19 8.06
C ILE A 21 6.61 -12.03 6.54
N ASN A 22 6.29 -13.10 5.79
CA ASN A 22 6.29 -13.07 4.33
C ASN A 22 5.28 -14.10 3.78
N PRO A 23 4.31 -13.69 2.94
CA PRO A 23 3.98 -12.31 2.59
C PRO A 23 3.36 -11.54 3.79
N PHE A 24 3.41 -10.21 3.72
CA PHE A 24 2.64 -9.35 4.59
C PHE A 24 1.42 -8.81 3.83
N TYR A 25 0.24 -9.16 4.29
CA TYR A 25 -1.02 -8.83 3.64
C TYR A 25 -1.81 -7.83 4.48
N ILE A 26 -1.96 -6.61 3.94
CA ILE A 26 -2.63 -5.49 4.62
C ILE A 26 -4.00 -5.28 3.96
N PHE A 27 -5.07 -5.43 4.70
CA PHE A 27 -6.41 -5.21 4.15
C PHE A 27 -7.23 -4.23 4.98
N GLY A 28 -8.37 -3.82 4.44
CA GLY A 28 -9.29 -2.88 5.08
C GLY A 28 -10.00 -2.00 4.05
N ASP A 29 -11.00 -1.26 4.47
CA ASP A 29 -11.81 -0.41 3.60
C ASP A 29 -10.99 0.62 2.82
N VAL A 30 -11.58 1.16 1.76
CA VAL A 30 -10.95 2.18 0.91
C VAL A 30 -10.67 3.45 1.73
N GLY A 31 -9.48 4.04 1.52
CA GLY A 31 -9.11 5.33 2.12
C GLY A 31 -8.64 5.25 3.57
N LEU A 32 -8.38 4.05 4.14
CA LEU A 32 -7.89 3.89 5.52
C LEU A 32 -6.37 3.99 5.69
N GLY A 33 -5.60 4.13 4.60
CA GLY A 33 -4.15 4.34 4.67
C GLY A 33 -3.32 3.08 4.41
N LYS A 34 -3.86 2.01 3.81
CA LYS A 34 -3.12 0.78 3.45
C LYS A 34 -1.87 1.06 2.61
N THR A 35 -2.05 1.77 1.49
CA THR A 35 -0.95 2.19 0.61
C THR A 35 0.08 3.01 1.36
N HIS A 36 -0.36 3.92 2.24
CA HIS A 36 0.53 4.74 3.05
C HIS A 36 1.40 3.90 3.99
N LEU A 37 0.79 2.92 4.67
CA LEU A 37 1.51 2.03 5.56
C LEU A 37 2.52 1.15 4.78
N MET A 38 2.10 0.59 3.65
CA MET A 38 2.97 -0.21 2.79
C MET A 38 4.16 0.59 2.26
N THR A 39 3.92 1.81 1.76
CA THR A 39 5.01 2.67 1.27
C THR A 39 5.92 3.16 2.38
N ALA A 40 5.40 3.40 3.58
CA ALA A 40 6.22 3.75 4.75
C ALA A 40 7.20 2.62 5.13
N ILE A 41 6.78 1.35 5.04
CA ILE A 41 7.67 0.21 5.22
C ILE A 41 8.79 0.24 4.16
N GLY A 42 8.43 0.43 2.89
CA GLY A 42 9.41 0.51 1.80
C GLY A 42 10.43 1.64 1.99
N HIS A 43 9.97 2.82 2.38
CA HIS A 43 10.87 3.95 2.68
C HIS A 43 11.81 3.65 3.86
N TYR A 44 11.29 3.09 4.95
CA TYR A 44 12.12 2.72 6.09
C TYR A 44 13.23 1.73 5.71
N ILE A 45 12.89 0.71 4.89
CA ILE A 45 13.87 -0.28 4.41
C ILE A 45 14.94 0.40 3.56
N LEU A 46 14.56 1.30 2.63
CA LEU A 46 15.50 2.04 1.77
C LEU A 46 16.40 3.00 2.57
N GLU A 47 15.87 3.67 3.58
CA GLU A 47 16.67 4.54 4.46
C GLU A 47 17.75 3.79 5.24
N ASN A 48 17.44 2.55 5.66
CA ASN A 48 18.38 1.72 6.41
C ASN A 48 19.26 0.82 5.52
N ASN A 49 18.81 0.48 4.32
CA ASN A 49 19.51 -0.35 3.33
C ASN A 49 19.32 0.23 1.93
N PRO A 50 20.10 1.23 1.54
CA PRO A 50 19.94 1.95 0.26
C PRO A 50 20.12 1.08 -0.99
N ASP A 51 20.83 -0.05 -0.87
CA ASP A 51 21.08 -0.98 -1.99
C ASP A 51 19.91 -1.94 -2.25
N THR A 52 18.85 -1.89 -1.43
CA THR A 52 17.67 -2.73 -1.60
C THR A 52 16.88 -2.31 -2.85
N ASN A 53 16.66 -3.25 -3.76
CA ASN A 53 15.80 -2.98 -4.92
C ASN A 53 14.32 -3.11 -4.55
N VAL A 54 13.66 -1.97 -4.36
CA VAL A 54 12.23 -1.88 -4.03
C VAL A 54 11.42 -1.68 -5.31
N VAL A 55 10.59 -2.65 -5.66
CA VAL A 55 9.64 -2.54 -6.76
C VAL A 55 8.24 -2.29 -6.19
N TYR A 56 7.67 -1.13 -6.52
CA TYR A 56 6.28 -0.79 -6.23
C TYR A 56 5.45 -0.88 -7.50
N THR A 57 4.31 -1.54 -7.41
CA THR A 57 3.32 -1.60 -8.49
C THR A 57 1.90 -1.67 -7.93
N THR A 58 0.92 -1.26 -8.72
CA THR A 58 -0.47 -1.65 -8.47
C THR A 58 -0.77 -2.94 -9.21
N ALA A 59 -1.72 -3.75 -8.72
CA ALA A 59 -2.13 -4.94 -9.46
C ALA A 59 -2.70 -4.61 -10.85
N GLN A 60 -3.28 -3.43 -11.03
CA GLN A 60 -3.69 -2.93 -12.34
C GLN A 60 -2.48 -2.72 -13.26
N GLN A 61 -1.45 -2.03 -12.79
CA GLN A 61 -0.22 -1.77 -13.58
C GLN A 61 0.47 -3.09 -13.95
N PHE A 62 0.58 -4.02 -13.00
CA PHE A 62 1.11 -5.36 -13.26
C PHE A 62 0.35 -6.06 -14.39
N VAL A 63 -0.97 -6.00 -14.38
CA VAL A 63 -1.81 -6.58 -15.45
C VAL A 63 -1.53 -5.91 -16.80
N GLU A 64 -1.45 -4.59 -16.82
CA GLU A 64 -1.16 -3.85 -18.05
C GLU A 64 0.23 -4.19 -18.62
N ASP A 65 1.25 -4.25 -17.77
CA ASP A 65 2.61 -4.60 -18.17
C ASP A 65 2.71 -6.04 -18.68
N PHE A 66 2.01 -6.97 -18.01
CA PHE A 66 1.90 -8.35 -18.48
C PHE A 66 1.25 -8.46 -19.86
N PHE A 67 0.16 -7.72 -20.13
CA PHE A 67 -0.44 -7.71 -21.45
C PHE A 67 0.44 -7.08 -22.52
N LYS A 68 1.19 -6.04 -22.21
CA LYS A 68 2.19 -5.45 -23.12
C LYS A 68 3.27 -6.46 -23.46
N ALA A 69 3.81 -7.15 -22.44
CA ALA A 69 4.84 -8.18 -22.60
C ALA A 69 4.36 -9.38 -23.44
N LYS A 70 3.07 -9.76 -23.31
CA LYS A 70 2.46 -10.88 -24.07
C LYS A 70 1.88 -10.54 -25.42
N ASN A 71 1.93 -9.29 -25.88
CA ASN A 71 1.30 -8.89 -27.13
C ASN A 71 1.99 -9.58 -28.32
N LYS A 72 1.32 -10.63 -28.86
CA LYS A 72 1.83 -11.55 -29.88
C LYS A 72 2.11 -10.89 -31.24
N ASN A 73 1.66 -9.66 -31.48
CA ASN A 73 1.86 -8.96 -32.75
C ASN A 73 3.27 -8.36 -32.90
N GLN A 74 4.02 -8.32 -31.83
CA GLN A 74 5.45 -8.03 -31.86
C GLN A 74 6.19 -9.30 -31.42
N LYS A 75 6.99 -9.89 -32.30
CA LYS A 75 7.98 -10.96 -32.00
C LYS A 75 9.09 -10.39 -31.07
N ASN A 76 8.71 -9.68 -30.04
CA ASN A 76 9.65 -8.94 -29.20
C ASN A 76 9.80 -9.67 -27.87
N THR A 77 10.67 -10.69 -27.88
CA THR A 77 11.14 -11.37 -26.66
C THR A 77 11.69 -10.35 -25.64
N ALA A 78 12.22 -9.20 -26.11
CA ALA A 78 12.79 -8.15 -25.28
C ALA A 78 11.77 -7.57 -24.26
N LEU A 79 10.49 -7.37 -24.63
CA LEU A 79 9.49 -6.87 -23.70
C LEU A 79 9.10 -7.90 -22.62
N ALA A 80 9.10 -9.19 -22.98
CA ALA A 80 8.87 -10.26 -22.01
C ALA A 80 10.05 -10.38 -21.04
N ASP A 81 11.28 -10.30 -21.55
CA ASP A 81 12.50 -10.33 -20.75
C ASP A 81 12.59 -9.09 -19.84
N GLU A 82 12.19 -7.91 -20.34
CA GLU A 82 12.14 -6.67 -19.55
C GLU A 82 11.14 -6.77 -18.40
N PHE A 83 9.92 -7.28 -18.66
CA PHE A 83 8.91 -7.53 -17.64
C PHE A 83 9.43 -8.49 -16.56
N ASP A 84 9.96 -9.64 -16.98
CA ASP A 84 10.50 -10.63 -16.06
C ASP A 84 11.67 -10.08 -15.24
N ASN A 85 12.62 -9.39 -15.88
CA ASN A 85 13.77 -8.81 -15.20
C ASN A 85 13.35 -7.73 -14.20
N TYR A 86 12.41 -6.86 -14.57
CA TYR A 86 11.93 -5.80 -13.69
C TYR A 86 11.32 -6.34 -12.40
N TYR A 87 10.35 -7.24 -12.52
CA TYR A 87 9.65 -7.75 -11.34
C TYR A 87 10.48 -8.76 -10.52
N ARG A 88 11.27 -9.60 -11.17
CA ARG A 88 12.10 -10.59 -10.48
C ARG A 88 13.36 -10.02 -9.84
N SER A 89 13.77 -8.82 -10.23
CA SER A 89 14.91 -8.15 -9.59
C SER A 89 14.59 -7.61 -8.19
N ALA A 90 13.31 -7.57 -7.80
CA ALA A 90 12.89 -7.01 -6.52
C ALA A 90 13.48 -7.77 -5.32
N ASP A 91 14.08 -7.04 -4.39
CA ASP A 91 14.36 -7.50 -3.03
C ASP A 91 13.14 -7.31 -2.12
N LEU A 92 12.36 -6.27 -2.41
CA LEU A 92 11.08 -5.96 -1.79
C LEU A 92 10.05 -5.66 -2.88
N LEU A 93 9.02 -6.50 -3.00
CA LEU A 93 7.89 -6.27 -3.88
C LEU A 93 6.70 -5.71 -3.10
N LEU A 94 6.24 -4.52 -3.47
CA LEU A 94 5.06 -3.85 -2.94
C LEU A 94 3.95 -3.87 -4.00
N VAL A 95 2.85 -4.55 -3.71
CA VAL A 95 1.71 -4.66 -4.64
C VAL A 95 0.46 -4.06 -4.03
N ASP A 96 0.01 -2.95 -4.60
CA ASP A 96 -1.19 -2.26 -4.13
C ASP A 96 -2.44 -2.76 -4.86
N ASP A 97 -3.55 -2.82 -4.11
CA ASP A 97 -4.87 -3.14 -4.63
C ASP A 97 -4.96 -4.49 -5.37
N ILE A 98 -4.51 -5.58 -4.73
CA ILE A 98 -4.45 -6.93 -5.31
C ILE A 98 -5.81 -7.44 -5.82
N GLN A 99 -6.94 -6.92 -5.34
CA GLN A 99 -8.27 -7.25 -5.80
C GLN A 99 -8.46 -7.01 -7.31
N TYR A 100 -7.64 -6.18 -7.94
CA TYR A 100 -7.63 -5.98 -9.39
C TYR A 100 -7.23 -7.21 -10.21
N LEU A 101 -6.62 -8.23 -9.58
CA LEU A 101 -6.37 -9.52 -10.22
C LEU A 101 -7.64 -10.38 -10.35
N ALA A 102 -8.73 -10.05 -9.64
CA ALA A 102 -9.98 -10.80 -9.73
C ALA A 102 -10.44 -10.96 -11.19
N ASP A 103 -10.97 -12.14 -11.52
CA ASP A 103 -11.50 -12.51 -12.84
C ASP A 103 -10.48 -12.44 -14.01
N ARG A 104 -9.17 -12.33 -13.74
CA ARG A 104 -8.09 -12.19 -14.73
C ARG A 104 -7.14 -13.38 -14.68
N GLN A 105 -7.61 -14.57 -15.04
CA GLN A 105 -6.91 -15.84 -14.86
C GLN A 105 -5.45 -15.81 -15.35
N GLY A 106 -5.20 -15.32 -16.58
CA GLY A 106 -3.83 -15.27 -17.13
C GLY A 106 -2.86 -14.39 -16.33
N SER A 107 -3.35 -13.28 -15.78
CA SER A 107 -2.55 -12.41 -14.92
C SER A 107 -2.34 -13.00 -13.54
N GLN A 108 -3.33 -13.74 -13.00
CA GLN A 108 -3.19 -14.47 -11.75
C GLN A 108 -2.15 -15.58 -11.86
N ASP A 109 -2.13 -16.33 -12.98
CA ASP A 109 -1.12 -17.37 -13.21
C ASP A 109 0.30 -16.79 -13.28
N GLU A 110 0.47 -15.63 -13.92
CA GLU A 110 1.77 -14.96 -14.01
C GLU A 110 2.20 -14.37 -12.66
N PHE A 111 1.27 -13.71 -11.97
CA PHE A 111 1.54 -13.20 -10.64
C PHE A 111 1.90 -14.33 -9.66
N PHE A 112 1.25 -15.47 -9.74
CA PHE A 112 1.59 -16.63 -8.93
C PHE A 112 3.02 -17.13 -9.18
N LYS A 113 3.48 -17.19 -10.44
CA LYS A 113 4.87 -17.58 -10.77
C LYS A 113 5.87 -16.56 -10.21
N LEU A 114 5.58 -15.27 -10.34
CA LEU A 114 6.41 -14.21 -9.76
C LEU A 114 6.47 -14.33 -8.23
N PHE A 115 5.32 -14.53 -7.60
CA PHE A 115 5.23 -14.73 -6.15
C PHE A 115 6.08 -15.90 -5.68
N GLU A 116 5.95 -17.08 -6.30
CA GLU A 116 6.74 -18.26 -5.95
C GLU A 116 8.23 -17.99 -6.13
N TYR A 117 8.63 -17.40 -7.26
CA TYR A 117 10.03 -17.05 -7.51
C TYR A 117 10.60 -16.16 -6.40
N LEU A 118 9.92 -15.08 -6.06
CA LEU A 118 10.39 -14.15 -5.02
C LEU A 118 10.41 -14.80 -3.64
N PHE A 119 9.38 -15.57 -3.31
CA PHE A 119 9.27 -16.26 -2.04
C PHE A 119 10.39 -17.30 -1.84
N GLU A 120 10.67 -18.13 -2.85
CA GLU A 120 11.74 -19.13 -2.82
C GLU A 120 13.15 -18.50 -2.75
N ASN A 121 13.30 -17.28 -3.28
CA ASN A 121 14.55 -16.52 -3.21
C ASN A 121 14.63 -15.59 -1.96
N ASN A 122 13.79 -15.82 -0.95
CA ASN A 122 13.76 -15.05 0.29
C ASN A 122 13.59 -13.53 0.07
N LYS A 123 12.80 -13.13 -0.93
CA LYS A 123 12.46 -11.74 -1.17
C LYS A 123 11.18 -11.37 -0.43
N GLN A 124 11.13 -10.16 0.13
CA GLN A 124 9.95 -9.71 0.87
C GLN A 124 8.82 -9.31 -0.09
N ILE A 125 7.62 -9.77 0.23
CA ILE A 125 6.40 -9.41 -0.52
C ILE A 125 5.41 -8.75 0.44
N ILE A 126 4.91 -7.58 0.08
CA ILE A 126 3.85 -6.86 0.80
C ILE A 126 2.70 -6.59 -0.18
N VAL A 127 1.50 -6.93 0.23
CA VAL A 127 0.30 -6.82 -0.60
C VAL A 127 -0.77 -6.05 0.14
N THR A 128 -1.46 -5.13 -0.56
CA THR A 128 -2.67 -4.49 0.00
C THR A 128 -3.93 -4.95 -0.71
N SER A 129 -5.05 -4.88 0.00
CA SER A 129 -6.38 -5.23 -0.51
C SER A 129 -7.50 -4.44 0.17
N ASP A 130 -8.65 -4.37 -0.48
CA ASP A 130 -9.88 -3.83 0.11
C ASP A 130 -10.59 -4.83 1.04
N ARG A 131 -10.17 -6.11 1.05
CA ARG A 131 -10.79 -7.20 1.81
C ARG A 131 -9.80 -8.30 2.14
N PRO A 132 -10.11 -9.22 3.09
CA PRO A 132 -9.24 -10.34 3.41
C PRO A 132 -9.05 -11.29 2.21
N ALA A 133 -7.93 -12.00 2.18
CA ALA A 133 -7.57 -12.88 1.06
C ALA A 133 -8.61 -13.98 0.78
N SER A 134 -9.31 -14.44 1.81
CA SER A 134 -10.37 -15.46 1.69
C SER A 134 -11.55 -15.01 0.84
N GLU A 135 -11.84 -13.71 0.82
CA GLU A 135 -12.98 -13.10 0.11
C GLU A 135 -12.66 -12.66 -1.32
N LEU A 136 -11.39 -12.67 -1.71
CA LEU A 136 -10.99 -12.33 -3.07
C LEU A 136 -11.48 -13.38 -4.08
N ASN A 137 -11.94 -12.93 -5.26
CA ASN A 137 -12.25 -13.84 -6.37
C ASN A 137 -11.01 -14.10 -7.22
N ILE A 138 -10.03 -14.80 -6.63
CA ILE A 138 -8.77 -15.21 -7.25
C ILE A 138 -8.55 -16.71 -7.10
N MET A 139 -7.57 -17.27 -7.82
CA MET A 139 -7.24 -18.69 -7.76
C MET A 139 -6.90 -19.13 -6.32
N SER A 140 -7.30 -20.34 -5.97
CA SER A 140 -7.13 -20.91 -4.62
C SER A 140 -5.67 -20.95 -4.16
N ARG A 141 -4.73 -21.15 -5.09
CA ARG A 141 -3.29 -21.17 -4.80
C ARG A 141 -2.81 -19.81 -4.28
N LEU A 142 -3.19 -18.69 -4.91
CA LEU A 142 -2.86 -17.35 -4.43
C LEU A 142 -3.50 -17.05 -3.07
N LYS A 143 -4.79 -17.42 -2.89
CA LYS A 143 -5.45 -17.29 -1.57
C LYS A 143 -4.66 -18.01 -0.48
N SER A 144 -4.24 -19.24 -0.76
CA SER A 144 -3.46 -20.03 0.19
C SER A 144 -2.13 -19.35 0.54
N ARG A 145 -1.43 -18.82 -0.45
CA ARG A 145 -0.15 -18.08 -0.22
C ARG A 145 -0.34 -16.82 0.61
N PHE A 146 -1.36 -16.02 0.30
CA PHE A 146 -1.66 -14.82 1.09
C PHE A 146 -2.11 -15.16 2.53
N SER A 147 -2.78 -16.31 2.71
CA SER A 147 -3.20 -16.78 4.04
C SER A 147 -2.09 -17.42 4.85
N TRP A 148 -1.02 -17.89 4.20
CA TRP A 148 0.15 -18.45 4.92
C TRP A 148 0.94 -17.36 5.66
N GLY A 149 1.08 -16.17 5.07
CA GLY A 149 1.74 -15.04 5.70
C GLY A 149 0.92 -14.41 6.82
N MET A 150 1.33 -13.22 7.22
CA MET A 150 0.58 -12.43 8.21
C MET A 150 -0.43 -11.54 7.50
N GLN A 151 -1.68 -11.62 7.91
CA GLN A 151 -2.73 -10.70 7.48
C GLN A 151 -3.07 -9.71 8.61
N THR A 152 -3.24 -8.45 8.27
CA THR A 152 -3.64 -7.41 9.22
C THR A 152 -4.72 -6.52 8.64
N ASP A 153 -5.71 -6.20 9.48
CA ASP A 153 -6.83 -5.34 9.15
C ASP A 153 -6.55 -3.89 9.56
N ILE A 154 -6.66 -2.96 8.61
CA ILE A 154 -6.62 -1.53 8.91
C ILE A 154 -8.03 -1.03 9.20
N LYS A 155 -8.27 -0.74 10.46
CA LYS A 155 -9.56 -0.25 10.96
C LYS A 155 -9.68 1.26 10.87
N LYS A 156 -10.92 1.74 10.85
CA LYS A 156 -11.22 3.18 10.93
C LYS A 156 -10.52 3.80 12.13
N PRO A 157 -9.82 4.93 11.93
CA PRO A 157 -9.15 5.63 13.02
C PRO A 157 -10.17 6.19 14.02
N ASN A 158 -9.87 6.09 15.30
CA ASN A 158 -10.62 6.81 16.33
C ASN A 158 -10.34 8.32 16.25
N GLN A 159 -11.12 9.13 16.97
CA GLN A 159 -11.00 10.59 16.92
C GLN A 159 -9.57 11.07 17.22
N LEU A 160 -8.93 10.54 18.26
CA LEU A 160 -7.57 10.91 18.63
C LEU A 160 -6.56 10.65 17.51
N LEU A 161 -6.70 9.51 16.82
CA LEU A 161 -5.83 9.19 15.70
C LEU A 161 -6.13 10.09 14.49
N ARG A 162 -7.40 10.44 14.24
CA ARG A 162 -7.76 11.39 13.17
C ARG A 162 -7.15 12.77 13.42
N GLU A 163 -7.22 13.28 14.65
CA GLU A 163 -6.56 14.54 15.01
C GLU A 163 -5.05 14.48 14.82
N ALA A 164 -4.42 13.37 15.23
CA ALA A 164 -2.97 13.16 15.03
C ALA A 164 -2.60 13.12 13.54
N ILE A 165 -3.41 12.46 12.68
CA ILE A 165 -3.23 12.46 11.22
C ILE A 165 -3.32 13.87 10.66
N LEU A 166 -4.35 14.65 11.04
CA LEU A 166 -4.51 16.03 10.59
C LEU A 166 -3.33 16.90 10.99
N ARG A 167 -2.87 16.82 12.23
CA ARG A 167 -1.70 17.58 12.73
C ARG A 167 -0.41 17.18 11.99
N GLY A 168 -0.24 15.87 11.70
CA GLY A 168 0.88 15.41 10.91
C GLY A 168 0.87 15.95 9.48
N LYS A 169 -0.31 16.02 8.86
CA LYS A 169 -0.48 16.55 7.48
C LYS A 169 -0.33 18.06 7.41
N LEU A 170 -0.73 18.79 8.44
CA LEU A 170 -0.54 20.24 8.52
C LEU A 170 0.91 20.66 8.31
N LYS A 171 1.87 19.94 8.89
CA LYS A 171 3.31 20.24 8.76
C LYS A 171 3.83 20.29 7.32
N PHE A 172 3.08 19.69 6.38
CA PHE A 172 3.41 19.66 4.94
C PHE A 172 2.55 20.62 4.11
N LEU A 173 1.50 21.20 4.70
CA LEU A 173 0.51 21.99 3.97
C LEU A 173 0.60 23.49 4.24
N ILE A 174 1.14 23.87 5.39
CA ILE A 174 1.26 25.26 5.83
C ILE A 174 2.69 25.55 6.29
N SER A 175 3.06 26.82 6.30
CA SER A 175 4.34 27.30 6.83
C SER A 175 4.36 27.21 8.35
N ASP A 176 5.54 27.13 8.97
CA ASP A 176 5.70 27.08 10.42
C ASP A 176 5.12 28.30 11.17
N THR A 177 4.88 29.42 10.45
CA THR A 177 4.28 30.64 10.98
C THR A 177 2.76 30.62 10.98
N ASP A 178 2.13 29.71 10.26
CA ASP A 178 0.68 29.63 10.12
C ASP A 178 0.13 28.65 11.16
N GLU A 179 -0.86 29.08 11.93
CA GLU A 179 -1.49 28.24 12.94
C GLU A 179 -2.96 27.95 12.59
N VAL A 180 -3.29 26.67 12.52
CA VAL A 180 -4.69 26.23 12.48
C VAL A 180 -5.16 25.99 13.91
N PRO A 181 -6.22 26.69 14.38
CA PRO A 181 -6.72 26.55 15.74
C PRO A 181 -7.10 25.10 16.07
N ALA A 182 -6.79 24.65 17.29
CA ALA A 182 -6.99 23.27 17.72
C ALA A 182 -8.46 22.82 17.61
N ASN A 183 -9.42 23.73 17.86
CA ASN A 183 -10.85 23.45 17.73
C ASN A 183 -11.27 23.16 16.28
N VAL A 184 -10.61 23.74 15.28
CA VAL A 184 -10.85 23.44 13.87
C VAL A 184 -10.41 22.01 13.55
N ILE A 185 -9.24 21.60 14.05
CA ILE A 185 -8.73 20.22 13.88
C ILE A 185 -9.69 19.20 14.53
N THR A 186 -10.10 19.48 15.76
CA THR A 186 -11.07 18.62 16.47
C THR A 186 -12.40 18.53 15.71
N TYR A 187 -12.91 19.66 15.22
CA TYR A 187 -14.16 19.71 14.46
C TYR A 187 -14.09 18.92 13.14
N ILE A 188 -13.01 19.09 12.37
CA ILE A 188 -12.79 18.30 11.15
C ILE A 188 -12.69 16.80 11.49
N ALA A 189 -11.94 16.46 12.55
CA ALA A 189 -11.78 15.07 12.98
C ALA A 189 -13.10 14.44 13.47
N GLU A 190 -14.02 15.22 14.01
CA GLU A 190 -15.33 14.74 14.45
C GLU A 190 -16.25 14.46 13.26
N ILE A 191 -16.34 15.37 12.29
CA ILE A 191 -17.27 15.25 11.16
C ILE A 191 -16.81 14.24 10.12
N PHE A 192 -15.52 14.17 9.82
CA PHE A 192 -14.97 13.29 8.79
C PHE A 192 -14.43 12.01 9.42
N ASP A 193 -15.33 11.09 9.82
CA ASP A 193 -15.02 9.88 10.56
C ASP A 193 -14.95 8.60 9.70
N GLN A 194 -15.35 8.66 8.42
CA GLN A 194 -15.50 7.47 7.60
C GLN A 194 -14.17 6.93 7.06
N ASN A 195 -13.30 7.80 6.56
CA ASN A 195 -12.00 7.41 6.04
C ASN A 195 -10.99 8.57 6.08
N VAL A 196 -9.70 8.22 5.99
CA VAL A 196 -8.60 9.20 6.06
C VAL A 196 -8.52 10.08 4.82
N ARG A 197 -8.95 9.58 3.66
CA ARG A 197 -8.91 10.35 2.40
C ARG A 197 -9.87 11.54 2.44
N ASP A 198 -11.09 11.34 2.96
CA ASP A 198 -12.08 12.41 3.12
C ASP A 198 -11.64 13.41 4.20
N LEU A 199 -11.05 12.89 5.28
CA LEU A 199 -10.46 13.67 6.36
C LEU A 199 -9.36 14.64 5.85
N GLU A 200 -8.40 14.12 5.09
CA GLU A 200 -7.35 14.94 4.46
C GLU A 200 -7.92 15.89 3.41
N GLY A 201 -8.91 15.47 2.65
CA GLY A 201 -9.61 16.32 1.68
C GLY A 201 -10.30 17.51 2.34
N ALA A 202 -10.92 17.31 3.50
CA ALA A 202 -11.54 18.39 4.26
C ALA A 202 -10.50 19.40 4.76
N LEU A 203 -9.38 18.95 5.31
CA LEU A 203 -8.28 19.81 5.73
C LEU A 203 -7.71 20.63 4.57
N ARG A 204 -7.46 20.02 3.42
CA ARG A 204 -6.96 20.71 2.22
C ARG A 204 -7.94 21.79 1.74
N ARG A 205 -9.25 21.49 1.72
CA ARG A 205 -10.28 22.48 1.34
C ARG A 205 -10.31 23.64 2.32
N PHE A 206 -10.22 23.39 3.63
CA PHE A 206 -10.18 24.42 4.64
C PHE A 206 -8.98 25.36 4.43
N ILE A 207 -7.76 24.81 4.31
CA ILE A 207 -6.54 25.59 4.07
C ILE A 207 -6.64 26.40 2.77
N SER A 208 -7.09 25.78 1.68
CA SER A 208 -7.27 26.46 0.39
C SER A 208 -8.25 27.64 0.50
N TYR A 209 -9.31 27.50 1.30
CA TYR A 209 -10.25 28.58 1.56
C TYR A 209 -9.58 29.72 2.32
N CYS A 210 -8.89 29.43 3.42
CA CYS A 210 -8.17 30.41 4.22
C CYS A 210 -7.17 31.23 3.37
N VAL A 211 -6.36 30.52 2.57
CA VAL A 211 -5.39 31.17 1.66
C VAL A 211 -6.08 32.04 0.62
N SER A 212 -7.20 31.60 0.05
CA SER A 212 -7.92 32.33 -0.99
C SER A 212 -8.56 33.62 -0.48
N PHE A 213 -8.96 33.65 0.78
CA PHE A 213 -9.63 34.81 1.40
C PHE A 213 -8.74 35.58 2.38
N ASN A 214 -7.47 35.21 2.50
CA ASN A 214 -6.47 35.83 3.35
C ASN A 214 -6.91 35.92 4.84
N ILE A 215 -7.47 34.79 5.33
CA ILE A 215 -7.92 34.58 6.72
C ILE A 215 -7.08 33.51 7.38
#